data_6a225741e718560561017739a82adfec
#
_entry.id   6a225741e718560561017739a82adfec
#
_cell.length_a   1.000
_cell.length_b   1.000
_cell.length_c   1.000
_cell.angle_alpha   90.00
_cell.angle_beta   90.00
_cell.angle_gamma   90.00
#
_symmetry.space_group_name_H-M   'P 1'
#
loop_
_entity.id
_entity.type
_entity.pdbx_description
1 polymer ?
#
loop_
_entity_poly.entity_id
_entity_poly.type
_entity_poly.pdbx_seq_one_letter_code
_entity_poly.pdbx_strand_id
1 'polypeptide(L)'
;MFNKDRLRIAKELRGLSNSEFAEKLGCSTSKVKQLLDADKEINENDQASICTALNLPLSFFITNVGLQPQQTEHIFYRSVARIKAQHRKSNEAHTLLAMNINKYLTQRMKMPEFHRPDLDITEALGE
;
A
#
# COMPACT_ATOMS: atom_id res chain seq x y z
N MET A 1 -9.84 -15.31 8.21
CA MET A 1 -10.29 -14.01 8.79
C MET A 1 -9.87 -12.87 7.86
N PHE A 2 -10.77 -11.96 7.55
CA PHE A 2 -10.50 -10.85 6.64
C PHE A 2 -9.62 -9.79 7.32
N ASN A 3 -8.48 -9.46 6.73
CA ASN A 3 -7.48 -8.57 7.32
C ASN A 3 -7.78 -7.10 6.94
N LYS A 4 -8.11 -6.30 7.93
CA LYS A 4 -8.51 -4.89 7.74
C LYS A 4 -7.35 -3.95 7.45
N ASP A 5 -6.15 -4.27 7.93
CA ASP A 5 -4.96 -3.50 7.57
C ASP A 5 -4.68 -3.62 6.07
N ARG A 6 -4.89 -4.82 5.51
CA ARG A 6 -4.81 -5.02 4.06
C ARG A 6 -5.92 -4.28 3.31
N LEU A 7 -7.12 -4.17 3.89
CA LEU A 7 -8.18 -3.35 3.30
C LEU A 7 -7.80 -1.87 3.26
N ARG A 8 -7.21 -1.35 4.34
CA ARG A 8 -6.70 0.04 4.37
C ARG A 8 -5.64 0.26 3.30
N ILE A 9 -4.65 -0.62 3.25
CA ILE A 9 -3.57 -0.56 2.26
C ILE A 9 -4.13 -0.66 0.84
N ALA A 10 -5.05 -1.60 0.57
CA ALA A 10 -5.68 -1.76 -0.74
C ALA A 10 -6.43 -0.50 -1.20
N LYS A 11 -7.16 0.15 -0.29
CA LYS A 11 -7.82 1.43 -0.55
C LYS A 11 -6.80 2.53 -0.87
N GLU A 12 -5.71 2.60 -0.13
CA GLU A 12 -4.63 3.58 -0.33
C GLU A 12 -3.86 3.31 -1.62
N LEU A 13 -3.60 2.06 -1.98
CA LEU A 13 -3.03 1.66 -3.28
C LEU A 13 -3.84 2.20 -4.45
N ARG A 14 -5.16 2.23 -4.33
CA ARG A 14 -6.06 2.79 -5.35
C ARG A 14 -6.21 4.31 -5.26
N GLY A 15 -5.55 4.94 -4.28
CA GLY A 15 -5.64 6.38 -4.05
C GLY A 15 -7.06 6.85 -3.72
N LEU A 16 -7.87 6.01 -3.08
CA LEU A 16 -9.26 6.32 -2.79
C LEU A 16 -9.43 6.99 -1.42
N SER A 17 -10.17 8.09 -1.38
CA SER A 17 -10.73 8.64 -0.16
C SER A 17 -11.86 7.75 0.38
N ASN A 18 -12.33 8.00 1.60
CA ASN A 18 -13.47 7.24 2.13
C ASN A 18 -14.77 7.49 1.37
N SER A 19 -14.96 8.70 0.82
CA SER A 19 -16.13 9.04 0.01
C SER A 19 -16.11 8.35 -1.35
N GLU A 20 -14.98 8.37 -2.05
CA GLU A 20 -14.81 7.68 -3.34
C GLU A 20 -14.93 6.16 -3.19
N PHE A 21 -14.43 5.62 -2.07
CA PHE A 21 -14.58 4.20 -1.79
C PHE A 21 -16.04 3.83 -1.47
N ALA A 22 -16.76 4.68 -0.74
CA ALA A 22 -18.19 4.51 -0.48
C ALA A 22 -19.02 4.52 -1.78
N GLU A 23 -18.70 5.44 -2.69
CA GLU A 23 -19.32 5.52 -4.01
C GLU A 23 -19.10 4.24 -4.82
N LYS A 24 -17.85 3.75 -4.86
CA LYS A 24 -17.53 2.48 -5.55
C LYS A 24 -18.22 1.25 -4.95
N LEU A 25 -18.46 1.25 -3.64
CA LEU A 25 -19.18 0.18 -2.96
C LEU A 25 -20.71 0.34 -3.03
N GLY A 26 -21.22 1.47 -3.51
CA GLY A 26 -22.66 1.78 -3.48
C GLY A 26 -23.21 1.92 -2.06
N CYS A 27 -22.41 2.40 -1.11
CA CYS A 27 -22.80 2.49 0.30
C CYS A 27 -22.48 3.88 0.90
N SER A 28 -22.89 4.08 2.17
CA SER A 28 -22.57 5.34 2.87
C SER A 28 -21.13 5.38 3.38
N THR A 29 -20.59 6.58 3.56
CA THR A 29 -19.27 6.79 4.18
C THR A 29 -19.20 6.27 5.62
N SER A 30 -20.34 6.26 6.33
CA SER A 30 -20.46 5.65 7.66
C SER A 30 -20.25 4.13 7.62
N LYS A 31 -20.78 3.46 6.59
CA LYS A 31 -20.56 2.02 6.37
C LYS A 31 -19.08 1.74 6.09
N VAL A 32 -18.42 2.58 5.28
CA VAL A 32 -16.97 2.45 5.01
C VAL A 32 -16.15 2.57 6.30
N LYS A 33 -16.48 3.52 7.18
CA LYS A 33 -15.81 3.63 8.49
C LYS A 33 -16.00 2.35 9.31
N GLN A 34 -17.19 1.77 9.33
CA GLN A 34 -17.45 0.50 10.01
C GLN A 34 -16.67 -0.67 9.40
N LEU A 35 -16.53 -0.73 8.07
CA LEU A 35 -15.74 -1.75 7.40
C LEU A 35 -14.24 -1.65 7.72
N LEU A 36 -13.74 -0.44 7.97
CA LEU A 36 -12.35 -0.17 8.35
C LEU A 36 -12.11 -0.29 9.87
N ASP A 37 -13.17 -0.43 10.67
CA ASP A 37 -13.09 -0.59 12.12
C ASP A 37 -12.59 -1.99 12.48
N ALA A 38 -11.60 -2.08 13.37
CA ALA A 38 -10.95 -3.34 13.74
C ALA A 38 -11.92 -4.32 14.41
N ASP A 39 -12.88 -3.80 15.18
CA ASP A 39 -13.74 -4.62 16.05
C ASP A 39 -14.95 -5.23 15.34
N LYS A 40 -15.20 -4.87 14.07
CA LYS A 40 -16.35 -5.35 13.32
C LYS A 40 -15.96 -6.38 12.28
N GLU A 41 -16.66 -7.51 12.24
CA GLU A 41 -16.51 -8.50 11.18
C GLU A 41 -17.13 -8.01 9.86
N ILE A 42 -16.52 -8.42 8.76
CA ILE A 42 -16.99 -8.12 7.40
C ILE A 42 -17.71 -9.36 6.88
N ASN A 43 -18.98 -9.23 6.56
CA ASN A 43 -19.78 -10.33 6.01
C ASN A 43 -19.32 -10.68 4.58
N GLU A 44 -19.71 -11.86 4.10
CA GLU A 44 -19.28 -12.39 2.79
C GLU A 44 -19.68 -11.49 1.62
N ASN A 45 -20.87 -10.88 1.68
CA ASN A 45 -21.35 -9.98 0.63
C ASN A 45 -20.49 -8.70 0.57
N ASP A 46 -20.16 -8.13 1.73
CA ASP A 46 -19.27 -6.97 1.81
C ASP A 46 -17.84 -7.32 1.32
N GLN A 47 -17.35 -8.55 1.65
CA GLN A 47 -16.05 -9.04 1.15
C GLN A 47 -16.04 -9.12 -0.38
N ALA A 48 -17.06 -9.69 -0.99
CA ALA A 48 -17.18 -9.79 -2.44
C ALA A 48 -17.23 -8.40 -3.11
N SER A 49 -18.03 -7.49 -2.53
CA SER A 49 -18.12 -6.10 -3.00
C SER A 49 -16.78 -5.37 -2.91
N ILE A 50 -16.04 -5.54 -1.83
CA ILE A 50 -14.70 -4.96 -1.64
C ILE A 50 -13.71 -5.51 -2.68
N CYS A 51 -13.70 -6.83 -2.90
CA CYS A 51 -12.82 -7.46 -3.90
C CYS A 51 -13.07 -6.87 -5.30
N THR A 52 -14.34 -6.71 -5.67
CA THR A 52 -14.74 -6.14 -6.97
C THR A 52 -14.37 -4.66 -7.07
N ALA A 53 -14.71 -3.86 -6.05
CA ALA A 53 -14.46 -2.42 -6.05
C ALA A 53 -12.96 -2.05 -6.09
N LEU A 54 -12.13 -2.86 -5.45
CA LEU A 54 -10.67 -2.66 -5.41
C LEU A 54 -9.92 -3.44 -6.48
N ASN A 55 -10.61 -4.32 -7.22
CA ASN A 55 -10.02 -5.23 -8.21
C ASN A 55 -8.82 -6.00 -7.62
N LEU A 56 -9.07 -6.69 -6.50
CA LEU A 56 -8.10 -7.53 -5.80
C LEU A 56 -8.75 -8.85 -5.41
N PRO A 57 -8.02 -9.98 -5.48
CA PRO A 57 -8.57 -11.28 -5.10
C PRO A 57 -8.78 -11.38 -3.59
N LEU A 58 -9.74 -12.20 -3.16
CA LEU A 58 -10.01 -12.45 -1.74
C LEU A 58 -8.76 -12.94 -0.98
N SER A 59 -7.91 -13.72 -1.65
CA SER A 59 -6.63 -14.21 -1.08
C SER A 59 -5.72 -13.08 -0.60
N PHE A 60 -5.78 -11.91 -1.22
CA PHE A 60 -5.04 -10.74 -0.76
C PHE A 60 -5.45 -10.31 0.64
N PHE A 61 -6.75 -10.40 0.97
CA PHE A 61 -7.31 -9.92 2.24
C PHE A 61 -7.29 -10.96 3.36
N ILE A 62 -7.19 -12.25 3.05
CA ILE A 62 -7.19 -13.32 4.06
C ILE A 62 -5.77 -13.79 4.44
N THR A 63 -4.75 -13.32 3.77
CA THR A 63 -3.36 -13.69 4.06
C THR A 63 -2.92 -13.06 5.38
N ASN A 64 -2.42 -13.91 6.29
CA ASN A 64 -1.95 -13.48 7.62
C ASN A 64 -0.52 -12.91 7.62
N VAL A 65 0.17 -12.93 6.47
CA VAL A 65 1.47 -12.27 6.35
C VAL A 65 1.24 -10.77 6.49
N GLY A 66 1.56 -10.24 7.67
CA GLY A 66 1.42 -8.83 7.97
C GLY A 66 2.23 -8.01 6.96
N LEU A 67 1.56 -7.11 6.27
CA LEU A 67 2.22 -5.98 5.66
C LEU A 67 2.65 -5.09 6.83
N GLN A 68 3.82 -5.40 7.42
CA GLN A 68 4.34 -4.57 8.48
C GLN A 68 4.63 -3.18 7.90
N PRO A 69 4.10 -2.12 8.49
CA PRO A 69 4.59 -0.79 8.22
C PRO A 69 6.05 -0.74 8.68
N GLN A 70 6.97 -1.17 7.83
CA GLN A 70 8.36 -0.88 8.03
C GLN A 70 8.49 0.63 7.84
N GLN A 71 9.01 1.26 8.87
CA GLN A 71 9.36 2.65 9.01
C GLN A 71 9.37 3.39 7.67
N THR A 72 8.29 4.08 7.37
CA THR A 72 8.18 5.00 6.22
C THR A 72 9.08 6.24 6.42
N GLU A 73 9.86 6.25 7.49
CA GLU A 73 10.81 7.31 7.84
C GLU A 73 11.84 7.61 6.75
N HIS A 74 12.04 6.66 5.82
CA HIS A 74 13.00 6.80 4.73
C HIS A 74 12.38 7.14 3.36
N ILE A 75 11.07 7.40 3.30
CA ILE A 75 10.45 7.84 2.05
C ILE A 75 10.63 9.35 1.92
N PHE A 76 11.63 9.75 1.12
CA PHE A 76 11.92 11.15 0.87
C PHE A 76 11.07 11.68 -0.30
N TYR A 77 10.26 12.69 -0.03
CA TYR A 77 9.54 13.42 -1.06
C TYR A 77 10.29 14.72 -1.38
N ARG A 78 10.69 14.89 -2.62
CA ARG A 78 11.44 16.10 -3.08
C ARG A 78 10.63 17.40 -2.91
N SER A 79 9.32 17.33 -2.74
CA SER A 79 8.45 18.49 -2.53
C SER A 79 7.16 18.08 -1.80
N VAL A 80 7.23 17.98 -0.49
CA VAL A 80 6.09 17.57 0.38
C VAL A 80 4.93 18.55 0.26
N ALA A 81 5.20 19.84 0.05
CA ALA A 81 4.19 20.90 0.05
C ALA A 81 3.22 20.86 -1.15
N ARG A 82 3.56 20.16 -2.24
CA ARG A 82 2.76 20.12 -3.48
C ARG A 82 1.96 18.84 -3.67
N ILE A 83 2.21 17.81 -2.87
CA ILE A 83 1.57 16.51 -3.03
C ILE A 83 0.34 16.44 -2.11
N LYS A 84 -0.84 16.21 -2.67
CA LYS A 84 -2.06 15.97 -1.88
C LYS A 84 -1.84 14.76 -0.96
N ALA A 85 -2.35 14.84 0.28
CA ALA A 85 -2.20 13.78 1.30
C ALA A 85 -2.64 12.39 0.79
N GLN A 86 -3.65 12.34 -0.07
CA GLN A 86 -4.15 11.12 -0.70
C GLN A 86 -3.10 10.47 -1.61
N HIS A 87 -2.41 11.26 -2.45
CA HIS A 87 -1.34 10.75 -3.32
C HIS A 87 -0.12 10.28 -2.52
N ARG A 88 0.20 10.97 -1.43
CA ARG A 88 1.28 10.55 -0.54
C ARG A 88 0.98 9.18 0.07
N LYS A 89 -0.22 8.98 0.63
CA LYS A 89 -0.65 7.68 1.17
C LYS A 89 -0.65 6.58 0.11
N SER A 90 -1.07 6.88 -1.12
CA SER A 90 -1.02 5.93 -2.22
C SER A 90 0.42 5.52 -2.53
N ASN A 91 1.36 6.47 -2.62
CA ASN A 91 2.76 6.18 -2.86
C ASN A 91 3.40 5.38 -1.71
N GLU A 92 3.07 5.69 -0.46
CA GLU A 92 3.51 4.93 0.72
C GLU A 92 3.01 3.48 0.66
N ALA A 93 1.75 3.27 0.29
CA ALA A 93 1.17 1.94 0.14
C ALA A 93 1.84 1.13 -0.99
N HIS A 94 2.14 1.76 -2.14
CA HIS A 94 2.89 1.12 -3.23
C HIS A 94 4.31 0.75 -2.81
N THR A 95 5.00 1.64 -2.11
CA THR A 95 6.35 1.39 -1.59
C THR A 95 6.34 0.23 -0.61
N LEU A 96 5.39 0.21 0.32
CA LEU A 96 5.23 -0.89 1.28
C LEU A 96 5.02 -2.24 0.58
N LEU A 97 4.16 -2.27 -0.44
CA LEU A 97 3.92 -3.49 -1.22
C LEU A 97 5.18 -3.95 -1.96
N ALA A 98 5.89 -3.02 -2.61
CA ALA A 98 7.14 -3.31 -3.31
C ALA A 98 8.22 -3.86 -2.37
N MET A 99 8.37 -3.28 -1.18
CA MET A 99 9.30 -3.76 -0.16
C MET A 99 8.95 -5.18 0.32
N ASN A 100 7.66 -5.47 0.51
CA ASN A 100 7.24 -6.83 0.90
C ASN A 100 7.48 -7.86 -0.22
N ILE A 101 7.25 -7.49 -1.48
CA ILE A 101 7.58 -8.34 -2.63
C ILE A 101 9.10 -8.57 -2.69
N ASN A 102 9.90 -7.53 -2.54
CA ASN A 102 11.35 -7.64 -2.54
C ASN A 102 11.84 -8.56 -1.41
N LYS A 103 11.32 -8.38 -0.20
CA LYS A 103 11.64 -9.25 0.94
C LYS A 103 11.28 -10.71 0.67
N TYR A 104 10.13 -10.97 0.07
CA TYR A 104 9.71 -12.32 -0.31
C TYR A 104 10.67 -12.96 -1.34
N LEU A 105 11.09 -12.18 -2.33
CA LEU A 105 12.01 -12.64 -3.38
C LEU A 105 13.41 -12.90 -2.81
N THR A 106 13.96 -11.98 -2.01
CA THR A 106 15.29 -12.11 -1.42
C THR A 106 15.41 -13.29 -0.44
N GLN A 107 14.31 -13.69 0.19
CA GLN A 107 14.29 -14.89 1.04
C GLN A 107 14.32 -16.21 0.25
N ARG A 108 13.92 -16.19 -1.02
CA ARG A 108 13.81 -17.38 -1.87
C ARG A 108 14.81 -17.46 -3.01
N MET A 109 15.38 -16.33 -3.38
CA MET A 109 16.32 -16.21 -4.49
C MET A 109 17.60 -15.54 -3.99
N LYS A 110 18.75 -16.08 -4.37
CA LYS A 110 20.02 -15.41 -4.15
C LYS A 110 20.10 -14.23 -5.12
N MET A 111 19.85 -13.03 -4.60
CA MET A 111 19.98 -11.80 -5.40
C MET A 111 21.45 -11.51 -5.68
N PRO A 112 21.82 -11.05 -6.88
CA PRO A 112 23.19 -10.58 -7.15
C PRO A 112 23.53 -9.42 -6.23
N GLU A 113 24.78 -9.38 -5.80
CA GLU A 113 25.26 -8.25 -5.00
C GLU A 113 25.21 -6.98 -5.84
N PHE A 114 24.67 -5.92 -5.25
CA PHE A 114 24.66 -4.61 -5.88
C PHE A 114 26.06 -3.98 -5.73
N HIS A 115 26.82 -4.02 -6.81
CA HIS A 115 28.05 -3.26 -6.90
C HIS A 115 27.72 -1.82 -7.30
N ARG A 116 27.84 -0.91 -6.36
CA ARG A 116 27.75 0.51 -6.65
C ARG A 116 28.94 0.88 -7.54
N PRO A 117 28.72 1.39 -8.76
CA PRO A 117 29.85 1.88 -9.55
C PRO A 117 30.52 3.02 -8.77
N ASP A 118 31.84 2.95 -8.67
CA ASP A 118 32.65 4.03 -8.10
C ASP A 118 32.61 5.21 -9.08
N LEU A 119 31.58 6.02 -8.95
CA LEU A 119 31.47 7.27 -9.71
C LEU A 119 32.26 8.33 -8.96
N ASP A 120 33.41 8.68 -9.51
CA ASP A 120 34.17 9.81 -9.03
C ASP A 120 33.41 11.11 -9.36
N ILE A 121 32.68 11.63 -8.38
CA ILE A 121 31.77 12.78 -8.53
C ILE A 121 32.59 14.07 -8.81
N THR A 122 33.91 14.05 -8.53
CA THR A 122 34.79 15.17 -8.78
C THR A 122 35.02 15.44 -10.26
N GLU A 123 34.96 14.43 -11.13
CA GLU A 123 35.07 14.63 -12.59
C GLU A 123 33.78 15.11 -13.26
N ALA A 124 32.60 14.87 -12.61
CA ALA A 124 31.31 15.25 -13.17
C ALA A 124 30.88 16.70 -12.88
N LEU A 125 31.60 17.39 -12.00
CA LEU A 125 31.39 18.80 -11.66
C LEU A 125 32.51 19.64 -12.33
N GLY A 126 32.82 19.31 -13.60
CA GLY A 126 33.82 20.04 -14.40
C GLY A 126 33.72 21.56 -14.23
N GLU A 127 34.87 22.16 -14.07
CA GLU A 127 35.21 23.59 -13.89
C GLU A 127 34.28 24.54 -14.62
#